data_2bb7beb7e39841ab6a3c63c4ec2c2fcc
#
_entry.id   2bb7beb7e39841ab6a3c63c4ec2c2fcc
#
_cell.length_a   1.000
_cell.length_b   1.000
_cell.length_c   1.000
_cell.angle_alpha   90.00
_cell.angle_beta   90.00
_cell.angle_gamma   90.00
#
_symmetry.space_group_name_H-M   'P 1'
#
loop_
_entity.id
_entity.type
_entity.pdbx_description
1 polymer ?
#
loop_
_entity_poly.entity_id
_entity_poly.type
_entity_poly.pdbx_seq_one_letter_code
_entity_poly.pdbx_strand_id
1 'polypeptide(L)'
;MNQIPLPECLSVLGFSELEQKIYLALLRGGTMSAYQIAKKIDISRPSVYHALEQMTEKGMTALIPNDTALYAAQPPALLLRKLREDFTRNADAAEELLREYTPPAFNEQYANLTGYEIILQKVKEIMRNTRTEIYLNTDMPLSPLQEELQLLHNEKNIRTVVYSFYQVGCEDLCELYSHDRPIQEHEPSRLMVVSDNETALIAGPDSQGVWQASVSGNRLFVKVISEHIHNDIYLLKLRNRYGREIYNHLHISTLYENRQDL
;
A
#
# COMPACT_ATOMS: atom_id res chain seq x y z
N MET A 1 -3.09 -2.25 18.75
CA MET A 1 -3.10 -1.02 17.91
C MET A 1 -2.11 -0.05 18.52
N ASN A 2 -0.94 0.14 17.92
CA ASN A 2 -0.03 1.21 18.34
C ASN A 2 -0.71 2.54 18.01
N GLN A 3 -1.11 3.28 19.03
CA GLN A 3 -1.65 4.63 18.83
C GLN A 3 -0.50 5.56 18.42
N ILE A 4 -0.56 6.11 17.21
CA ILE A 4 0.38 7.14 16.77
C ILE A 4 0.24 8.34 17.71
N PRO A 5 1.32 8.89 18.28
CA PRO A 5 1.28 10.05 19.17
C PRO A 5 0.68 11.28 18.46
N LEU A 6 -0.14 12.06 19.17
CA LEU A 6 -0.78 13.24 18.61
C LEU A 6 0.18 14.23 17.90
N PRO A 7 1.39 14.51 18.43
CA PRO A 7 2.37 15.38 17.75
C PRO A 7 2.78 14.85 16.37
N GLU A 8 2.99 13.55 16.24
CA GLU A 8 3.35 12.92 14.96
C GLU A 8 2.20 13.04 13.96
N CYS A 9 0.96 12.77 14.38
CA CYS A 9 -0.22 12.96 13.52
C CYS A 9 -0.32 14.41 13.01
N LEU A 10 -0.14 15.40 13.90
CA LEU A 10 -0.22 16.81 13.51
C LEU A 10 0.93 17.22 12.58
N SER A 11 2.14 16.67 12.78
CA SER A 11 3.27 16.91 11.88
C SER A 11 3.00 16.43 10.46
N VAL A 12 2.44 15.23 10.30
CA VAL A 12 2.04 14.68 8.99
C VAL A 12 0.97 15.56 8.32
N LEU A 13 0.10 16.21 9.11
CA LEU A 13 -0.91 17.16 8.62
C LEU A 13 -0.36 18.56 8.35
N GLY A 14 0.97 18.76 8.42
CA GLY A 14 1.63 20.00 8.07
C GLY A 14 1.71 21.05 9.19
N PHE A 15 1.49 20.66 10.43
CA PHE A 15 1.71 21.55 11.58
C PHE A 15 3.19 21.56 11.98
N SER A 16 3.80 22.72 12.06
CA SER A 16 5.09 22.90 12.74
C SER A 16 4.93 22.70 14.27
N GLU A 17 6.02 22.44 14.97
CA GLU A 17 5.98 22.28 16.44
C GLU A 17 5.40 23.50 17.17
N LEU A 18 5.66 24.70 16.65
CA LEU A 18 5.12 25.94 17.22
C LEU A 18 3.60 26.04 16.96
N GLU A 19 3.14 25.75 15.75
CA GLU A 19 1.73 25.73 15.41
C GLU A 19 0.95 24.71 16.24
N GLN A 20 1.52 23.53 16.50
CA GLN A 20 0.93 22.53 17.39
C GLN A 20 0.75 23.09 18.81
N LYS A 21 1.78 23.70 19.39
CA LYS A 21 1.73 24.31 20.73
C LYS A 21 0.67 25.41 20.82
N ILE A 22 0.62 26.29 19.82
CA ILE A 22 -0.37 27.37 19.72
C ILE A 22 -1.78 26.79 19.63
N TYR A 23 -2.00 25.85 18.70
CA TYR A 23 -3.32 25.26 18.46
C TYR A 23 -3.86 24.53 19.70
N LEU A 24 -3.01 23.72 20.35
CA LEU A 24 -3.38 23.03 21.59
C LEU A 24 -3.60 24.00 22.77
N ALA A 25 -2.85 25.12 22.84
CA ALA A 25 -3.07 26.14 23.84
C ALA A 25 -4.43 26.82 23.66
N LEU A 26 -4.82 27.11 22.43
CA LEU A 26 -6.12 27.69 22.07
C LEU A 26 -7.27 26.71 22.33
N LEU A 27 -7.12 25.45 21.97
CA LEU A 27 -8.16 24.43 22.25
C LEU A 27 -8.43 24.26 23.75
N ARG A 28 -7.38 24.34 24.59
CA ARG A 28 -7.52 24.19 26.05
C ARG A 28 -7.97 25.46 26.75
N GLY A 29 -7.57 26.60 26.24
CA GLY A 29 -7.76 27.89 26.92
C GLY A 29 -8.83 28.80 26.30
N GLY A 30 -9.42 28.37 25.18
CA GLY A 30 -10.39 29.20 24.44
C GLY A 30 -9.70 30.35 23.69
N THR A 31 -10.42 31.44 23.51
CA THR A 31 -9.98 32.63 22.79
C THR A 31 -8.90 33.38 23.58
N MET A 32 -7.76 33.66 22.96
CA MET A 32 -6.63 34.35 23.59
C MET A 32 -5.97 35.35 22.64
N SER A 33 -5.36 36.42 23.23
CA SER A 33 -4.48 37.29 22.48
C SER A 33 -3.12 36.62 22.23
N ALA A 34 -2.37 37.08 21.22
CA ALA A 34 -1.02 36.59 20.93
C ALA A 34 -0.09 36.69 22.14
N TYR A 35 -0.25 37.76 22.93
CA TYR A 35 0.51 37.96 24.18
C TYR A 35 0.23 36.85 25.22
N GLN A 36 -1.06 36.51 25.42
CA GLN A 36 -1.46 35.46 26.35
C GLN A 36 -0.96 34.09 25.91
N ILE A 37 -1.03 33.81 24.59
CA ILE A 37 -0.48 32.58 24.02
C ILE A 37 1.03 32.51 24.25
N ALA A 38 1.77 33.57 23.88
CA ALA A 38 3.22 33.64 24.02
C ALA A 38 3.67 33.36 25.46
N LYS A 39 2.96 33.97 26.44
CA LYS A 39 3.21 33.74 27.87
C LYS A 39 2.90 32.29 28.29
N LYS A 40 1.85 31.71 27.73
CA LYS A 40 1.39 30.37 28.11
C LYS A 40 2.27 29.25 27.59
N ILE A 41 2.84 29.41 26.39
CA ILE A 41 3.72 28.39 25.77
C ILE A 41 5.21 28.71 25.92
N ASP A 42 5.56 29.80 26.61
CA ASP A 42 6.94 30.26 26.85
C ASP A 42 7.75 30.47 25.56
N ILE A 43 7.16 31.16 24.60
CA ILE A 43 7.77 31.48 23.30
C ILE A 43 7.77 33.01 23.07
N SER A 44 8.75 33.49 22.31
CA SER A 44 8.85 34.93 21.99
C SER A 44 7.58 35.44 21.31
N ARG A 45 7.14 36.68 21.66
CA ARG A 45 5.95 37.31 21.07
C ARG A 45 6.05 37.43 19.52
N PRO A 46 7.16 37.88 18.94
CA PRO A 46 7.26 37.97 17.48
C PRO A 46 7.03 36.63 16.79
N SER A 47 7.59 35.56 17.32
CA SER A 47 7.42 34.22 16.74
C SER A 47 5.96 33.75 16.79
N VAL A 48 5.26 34.04 17.90
CA VAL A 48 3.84 33.67 18.06
C VAL A 48 2.96 34.51 17.11
N TYR A 49 3.22 35.80 16.94
CA TYR A 49 2.50 36.65 16.01
C TYR A 49 2.63 36.13 14.57
N HIS A 50 3.87 35.86 14.15
CA HIS A 50 4.12 35.34 12.81
C HIS A 50 3.44 33.99 12.57
N ALA A 51 3.53 33.07 13.54
CA ALA A 51 2.86 31.78 13.45
C ALA A 51 1.32 31.91 13.40
N LEU A 52 0.73 32.79 14.21
CA LEU A 52 -0.71 33.04 14.19
C LEU A 52 -1.21 33.65 12.87
N GLU A 53 -0.42 34.52 12.25
CA GLU A 53 -0.71 35.03 10.92
C GLU A 53 -0.78 33.90 9.88
N GLN A 54 0.25 33.07 9.83
CA GLN A 54 0.28 31.90 8.96
C GLN A 54 -0.84 30.89 9.26
N MET A 55 -1.11 30.63 10.54
CA MET A 55 -2.21 29.74 10.93
C MET A 55 -3.57 30.28 10.55
N THR A 56 -3.75 31.60 10.57
CA THR A 56 -4.99 32.24 10.15
C THR A 56 -5.18 32.14 8.64
N GLU A 57 -4.11 32.38 7.86
CA GLU A 57 -4.11 32.18 6.40
C GLU A 57 -4.43 30.73 6.01
N LYS A 58 -3.84 29.77 6.71
CA LYS A 58 -4.13 28.33 6.53
C LYS A 58 -5.52 27.92 7.02
N GLY A 59 -6.21 28.82 7.75
CA GLY A 59 -7.52 28.56 8.34
C GLY A 59 -7.50 27.61 9.56
N MET A 60 -6.33 27.50 10.23
CA MET A 60 -6.18 26.74 11.47
C MET A 60 -6.69 27.51 12.69
N THR A 61 -6.66 28.83 12.61
CA THR A 61 -7.20 29.77 13.62
C THR A 61 -8.09 30.79 12.98
N ALA A 62 -8.98 31.38 13.78
CA ALA A 62 -9.81 32.53 13.41
C ALA A 62 -9.39 33.74 14.21
N LEU A 63 -9.22 34.89 13.52
CA LEU A 63 -9.02 36.18 14.14
C LEU A 63 -10.37 36.77 14.53
N ILE A 64 -10.54 37.13 15.79
CA ILE A 64 -11.71 37.81 16.32
C ILE A 64 -11.33 39.28 16.55
N PRO A 65 -11.89 40.19 15.78
CA PRO A 65 -11.66 41.61 15.97
C PRO A 65 -12.16 42.09 17.35
N ASN A 66 -11.25 42.75 18.09
CA ASN A 66 -11.54 43.38 19.36
C ASN A 66 -10.49 44.49 19.56
N ASP A 67 -10.59 45.29 20.62
CA ASP A 67 -9.56 46.30 20.97
C ASP A 67 -8.13 45.72 20.99
N THR A 68 -8.03 44.49 21.41
CA THR A 68 -6.83 43.66 21.22
C THR A 68 -7.21 42.42 20.37
N ALA A 69 -6.48 42.20 19.28
CA ALA A 69 -6.71 41.03 18.42
C ALA A 69 -6.72 39.73 19.22
N LEU A 70 -7.81 38.98 19.14
CA LEU A 70 -7.98 37.68 19.77
C LEU A 70 -8.01 36.57 18.72
N TYR A 71 -7.49 35.41 19.07
CA TYR A 71 -7.43 34.22 18.22
C TYR A 71 -8.17 33.07 18.86
N ALA A 72 -8.91 32.33 18.05
CA ALA A 72 -9.58 31.10 18.44
C ALA A 72 -9.08 29.97 17.54
N ALA A 73 -8.94 28.75 18.10
CA ALA A 73 -8.68 27.57 17.29
C ALA A 73 -9.93 27.24 16.46
N GLN A 74 -9.73 26.87 15.19
CA GLN A 74 -10.81 26.22 14.44
C GLN A 74 -11.16 24.88 15.12
N PRO A 75 -12.45 24.52 15.22
CA PRO A 75 -12.86 23.25 15.78
C PRO A 75 -12.15 22.08 15.06
N PRO A 76 -11.58 21.09 15.79
CA PRO A 76 -10.80 20.02 15.19
C PRO A 76 -11.51 19.27 14.05
N ALA A 77 -12.80 18.97 14.23
CA ALA A 77 -13.58 18.28 13.20
C ALA A 77 -13.68 19.09 11.89
N LEU A 78 -13.84 20.41 11.99
CA LEU A 78 -13.91 21.29 10.83
C LEU A 78 -12.55 21.44 10.14
N LEU A 79 -11.50 21.65 10.94
CA LEU A 79 -10.14 21.78 10.43
C LEU A 79 -9.67 20.50 9.73
N LEU A 80 -9.85 19.34 10.36
CA LEU A 80 -9.41 18.06 9.79
C LEU A 80 -10.19 17.70 8.52
N ARG A 81 -11.48 18.04 8.45
CA ARG A 81 -12.25 17.90 7.22
C ARG A 81 -11.69 18.76 6.10
N LYS A 82 -11.44 20.05 6.37
CA LYS A 82 -10.83 20.97 5.39
C LYS A 82 -9.47 20.47 4.90
N LEU A 83 -8.59 20.06 5.80
CA LEU A 83 -7.28 19.53 5.43
C LEU A 83 -7.37 18.29 4.53
N ARG A 84 -8.32 17.40 4.80
CA ARG A 84 -8.57 16.23 3.95
C ARG A 84 -9.06 16.61 2.56
N GLU A 85 -10.01 17.53 2.48
CA GLU A 85 -10.54 18.03 1.20
C GLU A 85 -9.46 18.75 0.39
N ASP A 86 -8.64 19.60 1.04
CA ASP A 86 -7.54 20.31 0.40
C ASP A 86 -6.45 19.35 -0.09
N PHE A 87 -6.11 18.34 0.70
CA PHE A 87 -5.14 17.31 0.29
C PHE A 87 -5.63 16.52 -0.92
N THR A 88 -6.86 16.03 -0.89
CA THR A 88 -7.44 15.27 -2.01
C THR A 88 -7.46 16.11 -3.28
N ARG A 89 -7.98 17.33 -3.21
CA ARG A 89 -8.03 18.22 -4.37
C ARG A 89 -6.63 18.52 -4.96
N ASN A 90 -5.64 18.77 -4.11
CA ASN A 90 -4.28 19.03 -4.57
C ASN A 90 -3.59 17.78 -5.12
N ALA A 91 -3.86 16.61 -4.56
CA ALA A 91 -3.36 15.34 -5.05
C ALA A 91 -3.94 15.02 -6.44
N ASP A 92 -5.25 15.18 -6.62
CA ASP A 92 -5.94 14.98 -7.91
C ASP A 92 -5.41 15.94 -8.98
N ALA A 93 -5.23 17.22 -8.62
CA ALA A 93 -4.67 18.22 -9.52
C ALA A 93 -3.21 17.92 -9.88
N ALA A 94 -2.40 17.47 -8.91
CA ALA A 94 -1.02 17.08 -9.16
C ALA A 94 -0.95 15.85 -10.07
N GLU A 95 -1.81 14.86 -9.88
CA GLU A 95 -1.89 13.69 -10.75
C GLU A 95 -2.15 14.08 -12.20
N GLU A 96 -3.12 14.97 -12.42
CA GLU A 96 -3.45 15.45 -13.78
C GLU A 96 -2.26 16.18 -14.43
N LEU A 97 -1.62 17.10 -13.70
CA LEU A 97 -0.47 17.84 -14.21
C LEU A 97 0.75 16.95 -14.45
N LEU A 98 0.99 15.94 -13.59
CA LEU A 98 2.12 15.03 -13.71
C LEU A 98 1.99 14.08 -14.90
N ARG A 99 0.79 13.85 -15.43
CA ARG A 99 0.60 13.07 -16.66
C ARG A 99 1.38 13.65 -17.84
N GLU A 100 1.52 14.98 -17.94
CA GLU A 100 2.29 15.62 -19.00
C GLU A 100 3.81 15.37 -18.88
N TYR A 101 4.28 15.08 -17.65
CA TYR A 101 5.69 14.78 -17.36
C TYR A 101 6.02 13.29 -17.37
N THR A 102 4.99 12.44 -17.44
CA THR A 102 5.21 11.00 -17.52
C THR A 102 5.68 10.67 -18.93
N PRO A 103 6.88 10.09 -19.12
CA PRO A 103 7.32 9.68 -20.45
C PRO A 103 6.31 8.71 -21.04
N PRO A 104 6.08 8.75 -22.38
CA PRO A 104 5.19 7.80 -23.04
C PRO A 104 5.59 6.40 -22.58
N ALA A 105 4.58 5.61 -22.21
CA ALA A 105 4.77 4.31 -21.59
C ALA A 105 5.92 3.58 -22.26
N PHE A 106 6.98 3.34 -21.50
CA PHE A 106 8.12 2.56 -21.96
C PHE A 106 7.58 1.17 -22.26
N ASN A 107 7.22 0.94 -23.53
CA ASN A 107 6.90 -0.37 -24.03
C ASN A 107 8.10 -1.27 -23.75
N GLU A 108 7.90 -2.32 -22.98
CA GLU A 108 8.82 -3.42 -22.67
C GLU A 108 9.76 -3.25 -21.45
N GLN A 109 9.60 -2.23 -20.60
CA GLN A 109 10.57 -2.07 -19.53
C GLN A 109 10.15 -2.77 -18.24
N TYR A 110 11.18 -3.30 -17.57
CA TYR A 110 11.06 -3.84 -16.22
C TYR A 110 11.00 -2.69 -15.24
N ALA A 111 9.90 -2.58 -14.50
CA ALA A 111 9.83 -1.72 -13.34
C ALA A 111 10.26 -2.53 -12.10
N ASN A 112 11.28 -2.07 -11.39
CA ASN A 112 11.68 -2.66 -10.12
C ASN A 112 11.06 -1.87 -8.97
N LEU A 113 10.45 -2.58 -8.03
CA LEU A 113 9.80 -2.03 -6.86
C LEU A 113 10.47 -2.56 -5.60
N THR A 114 10.54 -1.75 -4.57
CA THR A 114 11.09 -2.12 -3.26
C THR A 114 10.13 -1.73 -2.16
N GLY A 115 9.86 -2.65 -1.24
CA GLY A 115 8.95 -2.45 -0.11
C GLY A 115 7.60 -3.14 -0.31
N TYR A 116 7.18 -3.88 0.73
CA TYR A 116 5.97 -4.71 0.71
C TYR A 116 4.70 -3.92 0.33
N GLU A 117 4.48 -2.75 0.97
CA GLU A 117 3.30 -1.93 0.73
C GLU A 117 3.23 -1.39 -0.71
N ILE A 118 4.37 -0.98 -1.28
CA ILE A 118 4.45 -0.49 -2.66
C ILE A 118 4.12 -1.62 -3.64
N ILE A 119 4.66 -2.81 -3.38
CA ILE A 119 4.41 -4.00 -4.19
C ILE A 119 2.94 -4.40 -4.10
N LEU A 120 2.37 -4.42 -2.90
CA LEU A 120 0.96 -4.74 -2.68
C LEU A 120 0.03 -3.76 -3.41
N GLN A 121 0.32 -2.45 -3.37
CA GLN A 121 -0.43 -1.45 -4.12
C GLN A 121 -0.35 -1.68 -5.63
N LYS A 122 0.82 -2.05 -6.15
CA LYS A 122 0.99 -2.39 -7.57
C LYS A 122 0.21 -3.64 -7.97
N VAL A 123 0.16 -4.66 -7.12
CA VAL A 123 -0.67 -5.85 -7.35
C VAL A 123 -2.15 -5.48 -7.39
N LYS A 124 -2.62 -4.66 -6.45
CA LYS A 124 -4.00 -4.15 -6.43
C LYS A 124 -4.34 -3.37 -7.70
N GLU A 125 -3.43 -2.51 -8.17
CA GLU A 125 -3.58 -1.80 -9.45
C GLU A 125 -3.71 -2.75 -10.63
N ILE A 126 -2.84 -3.76 -10.73
CA ILE A 126 -2.90 -4.80 -11.77
C ILE A 126 -4.25 -5.52 -11.73
N MET A 127 -4.70 -5.96 -10.54
CA MET A 127 -5.98 -6.62 -10.36
C MET A 127 -7.16 -5.75 -10.80
N ARG A 128 -7.18 -4.48 -10.42
CA ARG A 128 -8.24 -3.54 -10.81
C ARG A 128 -8.29 -3.30 -12.33
N ASN A 129 -7.15 -3.37 -13.00
CA ASN A 129 -7.03 -3.15 -14.45
C ASN A 129 -7.23 -4.43 -15.27
N THR A 130 -7.32 -5.60 -14.65
CA THR A 130 -7.56 -6.89 -15.31
C THR A 130 -8.92 -6.89 -16.00
N ARG A 131 -8.98 -7.46 -17.21
CA ARG A 131 -10.16 -7.46 -18.08
C ARG A 131 -10.74 -8.84 -18.31
N THR A 132 -9.90 -9.87 -18.36
CA THR A 132 -10.30 -11.21 -18.78
C THR A 132 -9.99 -12.26 -17.72
N GLU A 133 -8.73 -12.37 -17.34
CA GLU A 133 -8.29 -13.38 -16.39
C GLU A 133 -7.01 -12.96 -15.67
N ILE A 134 -6.82 -13.49 -14.48
CA ILE A 134 -5.63 -13.27 -13.68
C ILE A 134 -5.17 -14.56 -13.00
N TYR A 135 -3.86 -14.80 -13.01
CA TYR A 135 -3.23 -15.92 -12.32
C TYR A 135 -2.34 -15.42 -11.20
N LEU A 136 -2.40 -16.06 -10.05
CA LEU A 136 -1.52 -15.80 -8.92
C LEU A 136 -0.80 -17.09 -8.52
N ASN A 137 0.48 -16.98 -8.18
CA ASN A 137 1.21 -18.02 -7.45
C ASN A 137 1.78 -17.35 -6.20
N THR A 138 1.33 -17.77 -5.03
CA THR A 138 1.68 -17.11 -3.78
C THR A 138 1.68 -18.08 -2.60
N ASP A 139 2.50 -17.78 -1.60
CA ASP A 139 2.51 -18.44 -0.30
C ASP A 139 2.10 -17.46 0.83
N MET A 140 1.57 -16.29 0.47
CA MET A 140 1.05 -15.32 1.42
C MET A 140 -0.47 -15.44 1.58
N PRO A 141 -1.03 -15.06 2.76
CA PRO A 141 -2.48 -14.96 2.93
C PRO A 141 -3.09 -13.99 1.92
N LEU A 142 -4.26 -14.31 1.36
CA LEU A 142 -4.95 -13.46 0.39
C LEU A 142 -5.79 -12.34 1.03
N SER A 143 -5.87 -12.28 2.36
CA SER A 143 -6.64 -11.25 3.07
C SER A 143 -6.28 -9.80 2.70
N PRO A 144 -5.01 -9.44 2.41
CA PRO A 144 -4.68 -8.09 1.94
C PRO A 144 -5.23 -7.74 0.55
N LEU A 145 -5.61 -8.75 -0.24
CA LEU A 145 -6.16 -8.62 -1.60
C LEU A 145 -7.66 -8.93 -1.67
N GLN A 146 -8.32 -9.11 -0.53
CA GLN A 146 -9.71 -9.56 -0.46
C GLN A 146 -10.67 -8.62 -1.19
N GLU A 147 -10.50 -7.31 -1.06
CA GLU A 147 -11.36 -6.32 -1.74
C GLU A 147 -11.24 -6.44 -3.26
N GLU A 148 -10.02 -6.57 -3.78
CA GLU A 148 -9.76 -6.72 -5.20
C GLU A 148 -10.27 -8.07 -5.73
N LEU A 149 -10.14 -9.15 -4.97
CA LEU A 149 -10.72 -10.45 -5.31
C LEU A 149 -12.24 -10.38 -5.38
N GLN A 150 -12.89 -9.70 -4.43
CA GLN A 150 -14.33 -9.48 -4.45
C GLN A 150 -14.77 -8.65 -5.67
N LEU A 151 -14.03 -7.60 -6.02
CA LEU A 151 -14.28 -6.80 -7.20
C LEU A 151 -14.21 -7.63 -8.49
N LEU A 152 -13.16 -8.45 -8.64
CA LEU A 152 -12.96 -9.31 -9.81
C LEU A 152 -14.08 -10.35 -9.93
N HIS A 153 -14.44 -10.98 -8.82
CA HIS A 153 -15.46 -12.03 -8.79
C HIS A 153 -16.88 -11.47 -8.98
N ASN A 154 -17.29 -10.49 -8.15
CA ASN A 154 -18.69 -10.06 -8.07
C ASN A 154 -19.07 -9.03 -9.14
N GLU A 155 -18.18 -8.08 -9.44
CA GLU A 155 -18.51 -6.95 -10.30
C GLU A 155 -18.06 -7.16 -11.75
N LYS A 156 -16.89 -7.76 -11.95
CA LYS A 156 -16.30 -7.92 -13.27
C LYS A 156 -16.46 -9.32 -13.86
N ASN A 157 -16.81 -10.31 -13.04
CA ASN A 157 -16.88 -11.72 -13.44
C ASN A 157 -15.59 -12.20 -14.15
N ILE A 158 -14.43 -11.77 -13.62
CA ILE A 158 -13.11 -12.10 -14.16
C ILE A 158 -12.63 -13.41 -13.55
N ARG A 159 -12.15 -14.30 -14.40
CA ARG A 159 -11.58 -15.56 -13.96
C ARG A 159 -10.31 -15.31 -13.17
N THR A 160 -10.31 -15.73 -11.90
CA THR A 160 -9.16 -15.62 -11.00
C THR A 160 -8.68 -17.03 -10.63
N VAL A 161 -7.43 -17.36 -10.95
CA VAL A 161 -6.80 -18.63 -10.65
C VAL A 161 -5.66 -18.42 -9.68
N VAL A 162 -5.66 -19.13 -8.57
CA VAL A 162 -4.61 -19.03 -7.55
C VAL A 162 -3.97 -20.39 -7.31
N TYR A 163 -2.64 -20.43 -7.37
CA TYR A 163 -1.85 -21.54 -6.90
C TYR A 163 -1.14 -21.18 -5.60
N SER A 164 -1.12 -22.09 -4.63
CA SER A 164 -0.38 -21.91 -3.39
C SER A 164 0.17 -23.21 -2.81
N PHE A 165 1.30 -23.12 -2.12
CA PHE A 165 1.83 -24.22 -1.32
C PHE A 165 1.09 -24.39 0.01
N TYR A 166 0.23 -23.46 0.39
CA TYR A 166 -0.49 -23.39 1.66
C TYR A 166 -1.95 -23.03 1.43
N GLN A 167 -2.77 -23.22 2.47
CA GLN A 167 -4.14 -22.69 2.50
C GLN A 167 -4.09 -21.17 2.73
N VAL A 168 -4.45 -20.38 1.72
CA VAL A 168 -4.26 -18.91 1.74
C VAL A 168 -5.55 -18.13 1.98
N GLY A 169 -6.69 -18.80 2.09
CA GLY A 169 -8.02 -18.19 2.25
C GLY A 169 -8.63 -17.73 0.93
N CYS A 170 -9.85 -17.18 1.01
CA CYS A 170 -10.62 -16.65 -0.13
C CYS A 170 -10.99 -17.69 -1.21
N GLU A 171 -11.20 -18.95 -0.82
CA GLU A 171 -11.54 -20.05 -1.73
C GLU A 171 -12.84 -19.80 -2.52
N ASP A 172 -13.77 -19.06 -1.92
CA ASP A 172 -15.06 -18.72 -2.56
C ASP A 172 -14.94 -17.65 -3.67
N LEU A 173 -13.77 -16.96 -3.75
CA LEU A 173 -13.53 -15.84 -4.66
C LEU A 173 -12.64 -16.19 -5.85
N CYS A 174 -12.09 -17.39 -5.89
CA CYS A 174 -11.13 -17.80 -6.93
C CYS A 174 -11.09 -19.32 -7.14
N GLU A 175 -10.55 -19.75 -8.28
CA GLU A 175 -10.18 -21.13 -8.50
C GLU A 175 -8.88 -21.43 -7.76
N LEU A 176 -8.96 -21.96 -6.53
CA LEU A 176 -7.79 -22.23 -5.72
C LEU A 176 -7.21 -23.63 -5.99
N TYR A 177 -5.94 -23.68 -6.28
CA TYR A 177 -5.10 -24.87 -6.37
C TYR A 177 -4.06 -24.82 -5.26
N SER A 178 -4.32 -25.47 -4.14
CA SER A 178 -3.41 -25.44 -2.99
C SER A 178 -3.04 -26.84 -2.50
N HIS A 179 -1.89 -26.89 -1.81
CA HIS A 179 -1.56 -28.04 -1.01
C HIS A 179 -2.34 -27.98 0.31
N ASP A 180 -2.72 -29.14 0.84
CA ASP A 180 -3.37 -29.24 2.14
C ASP A 180 -2.35 -29.05 3.28
N ARG A 181 -1.84 -27.83 3.39
CA ARG A 181 -0.89 -27.39 4.41
C ARG A 181 -1.41 -26.11 5.06
N PRO A 182 -1.63 -26.09 6.38
CA PRO A 182 -2.01 -24.86 7.06
C PRO A 182 -0.89 -23.81 6.95
N ILE A 183 -1.25 -22.54 6.82
CA ILE A 183 -0.34 -21.39 6.73
C ILE A 183 0.23 -21.00 8.11
N GLN A 184 0.48 -21.94 8.98
CA GLN A 184 1.00 -21.67 10.33
C GLN A 184 2.49 -21.32 10.26
N GLU A 185 2.85 -20.13 10.76
CA GLU A 185 4.24 -19.67 11.01
C GLU A 185 5.17 -19.59 9.76
N HIS A 186 4.58 -19.58 8.56
CA HIS A 186 5.36 -19.42 7.34
C HIS A 186 5.55 -17.94 7.02
N GLU A 187 6.81 -17.52 6.86
CA GLU A 187 7.11 -16.19 6.32
C GLU A 187 6.90 -16.20 4.79
N PRO A 188 6.03 -15.33 4.26
CA PRO A 188 5.79 -15.28 2.83
C PRO A 188 7.05 -15.00 2.04
N SER A 189 7.31 -15.84 1.04
CA SER A 189 8.53 -15.79 0.24
C SER A 189 8.29 -15.54 -1.26
N ARG A 190 7.01 -15.59 -1.70
CA ARG A 190 6.69 -15.57 -3.12
C ARG A 190 5.36 -14.90 -3.41
N LEU A 191 5.38 -14.05 -4.42
CA LEU A 191 4.19 -13.55 -5.07
C LEU A 191 4.46 -13.38 -6.56
N MET A 192 3.71 -14.10 -7.39
CA MET A 192 3.71 -13.93 -8.84
C MET A 192 2.30 -13.63 -9.30
N VAL A 193 2.15 -12.71 -10.21
CA VAL A 193 0.88 -12.29 -10.79
C VAL A 193 1.03 -12.19 -12.29
N VAL A 194 0.07 -12.73 -13.03
CA VAL A 194 -0.06 -12.52 -14.49
C VAL A 194 -1.49 -12.09 -14.77
N SER A 195 -1.65 -10.93 -15.39
CA SER A 195 -2.93 -10.36 -15.80
C SER A 195 -3.05 -10.36 -17.31
N ASP A 196 -4.17 -10.88 -17.82
CA ASP A 196 -4.57 -10.88 -19.25
C ASP A 196 -3.50 -11.43 -20.19
N ASN A 197 -2.50 -12.14 -19.70
CA ASN A 197 -1.31 -12.57 -20.43
C ASN A 197 -0.54 -11.38 -21.09
N GLU A 198 -0.69 -10.18 -20.53
CA GLU A 198 -0.08 -8.93 -21.00
C GLU A 198 0.89 -8.32 -19.98
N THR A 199 0.64 -8.51 -18.69
CA THR A 199 1.46 -7.97 -17.59
C THR A 199 1.79 -9.07 -16.60
N ALA A 200 3.05 -9.15 -16.19
CA ALA A 200 3.48 -10.03 -15.12
C ALA A 200 4.26 -9.27 -14.04
N LEU A 201 4.10 -9.72 -12.79
CA LEU A 201 4.84 -9.29 -11.63
C LEU A 201 5.40 -10.53 -10.92
N ILE A 202 6.67 -10.45 -10.52
CA ILE A 202 7.31 -11.41 -9.61
C ILE A 202 7.86 -10.65 -8.41
N ALA A 203 7.58 -11.13 -7.21
CA ALA A 203 8.04 -10.51 -5.97
C ALA A 203 8.43 -11.55 -4.92
N GLY A 204 9.33 -11.14 -4.03
CA GLY A 204 9.75 -11.88 -2.86
C GLY A 204 10.73 -11.08 -2.01
N PRO A 205 11.02 -11.53 -0.78
CA PRO A 205 12.01 -10.91 0.07
C PRO A 205 13.44 -11.22 -0.41
N ASP A 206 14.34 -10.25 -0.25
CA ASP A 206 15.77 -10.47 -0.42
C ASP A 206 16.40 -11.13 0.82
N SER A 207 17.72 -11.27 0.82
CA SER A 207 18.47 -11.86 1.94
C SER A 207 18.38 -11.08 3.26
N GLN A 208 17.86 -9.85 3.24
CA GLN A 208 17.63 -9.01 4.40
C GLN A 208 16.15 -8.95 4.81
N GLY A 209 15.28 -9.71 4.12
CA GLY A 209 13.83 -9.70 4.33
C GLY A 209 13.12 -8.51 3.68
N VAL A 210 13.81 -7.71 2.87
CA VAL A 210 13.20 -6.57 2.17
C VAL A 210 12.54 -7.06 0.89
N TRP A 211 11.23 -6.83 0.76
CA TRP A 211 10.47 -7.21 -0.42
C TRP A 211 10.89 -6.41 -1.65
N GLN A 212 11.17 -7.14 -2.72
CA GLN A 212 11.49 -6.61 -4.03
C GLN A 212 10.59 -7.24 -5.09
N ALA A 213 10.28 -6.48 -6.14
CA ALA A 213 9.52 -6.98 -7.26
C ALA A 213 10.05 -6.46 -8.59
N SER A 214 9.81 -7.24 -9.64
CA SER A 214 9.93 -6.82 -11.03
C SER A 214 8.59 -6.96 -11.72
N VAL A 215 8.17 -5.90 -12.42
CA VAL A 215 6.92 -5.84 -13.21
C VAL A 215 7.29 -5.59 -14.66
N SER A 216 6.67 -6.30 -15.58
CA SER A 216 6.91 -6.09 -17.01
C SER A 216 5.74 -6.53 -17.89
N GLY A 217 5.53 -5.80 -19.00
CA GLY A 217 4.72 -6.22 -20.13
C GLY A 217 5.52 -6.95 -21.23
N ASN A 218 6.80 -7.24 -21.00
CA ASN A 218 7.61 -7.96 -21.96
C ASN A 218 7.06 -9.37 -22.19
N ARG A 219 6.77 -9.71 -23.45
CA ARG A 219 6.13 -10.98 -23.80
C ARG A 219 6.89 -12.21 -23.33
N LEU A 220 8.22 -12.18 -23.33
CA LEU A 220 9.03 -13.32 -22.89
C LEU A 220 8.91 -13.47 -21.36
N PHE A 221 8.99 -12.37 -20.64
CA PHE A 221 8.84 -12.36 -19.18
C PHE A 221 7.46 -12.87 -18.76
N VAL A 222 6.39 -12.30 -19.35
CA VAL A 222 5.00 -12.72 -19.11
C VAL A 222 4.83 -14.22 -19.41
N LYS A 223 5.35 -14.68 -20.56
CA LYS A 223 5.27 -16.10 -20.94
C LYS A 223 5.95 -17.01 -19.93
N VAL A 224 7.16 -16.70 -19.50
CA VAL A 224 7.93 -17.52 -18.55
C VAL A 224 7.22 -17.61 -17.21
N ILE A 225 6.71 -16.48 -16.68
CA ILE A 225 5.97 -16.47 -15.41
C ILE A 225 4.65 -17.22 -15.54
N SER A 226 3.92 -17.04 -16.64
CA SER A 226 2.68 -17.76 -16.93
C SER A 226 2.92 -19.28 -17.00
N GLU A 227 3.92 -19.72 -17.75
CA GLU A 227 4.29 -21.13 -17.85
C GLU A 227 4.68 -21.72 -16.48
N HIS A 228 5.41 -20.95 -15.67
CA HIS A 228 5.76 -21.38 -14.32
C HIS A 228 4.51 -21.65 -13.46
N ILE A 229 3.57 -20.71 -13.41
CA ILE A 229 2.32 -20.86 -12.64
C ILE A 229 1.52 -22.07 -13.14
N HIS A 230 1.39 -22.22 -14.46
CA HIS A 230 0.66 -23.37 -15.04
C HIS A 230 1.34 -24.70 -14.73
N ASN A 231 2.67 -24.75 -14.80
CA ASN A 231 3.42 -25.98 -14.48
C ASN A 231 3.22 -26.37 -13.01
N ASP A 232 3.23 -25.44 -12.08
CA ASP A 232 2.97 -25.71 -10.66
C ASP A 232 1.57 -26.30 -10.45
N ILE A 233 0.55 -25.76 -11.15
CA ILE A 233 -0.81 -26.29 -11.12
C ILE A 233 -0.87 -27.71 -11.74
N TYR A 234 -0.22 -27.93 -12.88
CA TYR A 234 -0.19 -29.26 -13.52
C TYR A 234 0.51 -30.29 -12.64
N LEU A 235 1.62 -29.92 -12.02
CA LEU A 235 2.34 -30.76 -11.09
C LEU A 235 1.49 -31.11 -9.88
N LEU A 236 0.76 -30.15 -9.31
CA LEU A 236 -0.19 -30.39 -8.22
C LEU A 236 -1.30 -31.37 -8.64
N LYS A 237 -1.90 -31.17 -9.83
CA LYS A 237 -2.92 -32.08 -10.37
C LYS A 237 -2.39 -33.49 -10.58
N LEU A 238 -1.18 -33.62 -11.12
CA LEU A 238 -0.51 -34.92 -11.28
C LEU A 238 -0.29 -35.61 -9.93
N ARG A 239 0.24 -34.88 -8.94
CA ARG A 239 0.46 -35.37 -7.59
C ARG A 239 -0.85 -35.83 -6.93
N ASN A 240 -1.92 -35.06 -7.07
CA ASN A 240 -3.22 -35.42 -6.49
C ASN A 240 -3.83 -36.66 -7.18
N ARG A 241 -3.56 -36.87 -8.46
CA ARG A 241 -4.07 -37.99 -9.24
C ARG A 241 -3.29 -39.29 -9.04
N TYR A 242 -1.97 -39.22 -8.93
CA TYR A 242 -1.08 -40.38 -8.96
C TYR A 242 -0.29 -40.61 -7.67
N GLY A 243 -0.48 -39.76 -6.65
CA GLY A 243 0.21 -39.82 -5.37
C GLY A 243 1.60 -39.18 -5.34
N ARG A 244 2.16 -39.11 -4.14
CA ARG A 244 3.45 -38.45 -3.90
C ARG A 244 4.65 -39.22 -4.46
N GLU A 245 4.51 -40.53 -4.62
CA GLU A 245 5.60 -41.40 -5.03
C GLU A 245 6.17 -41.08 -6.42
N ILE A 246 5.37 -40.42 -7.27
CA ILE A 246 5.80 -40.00 -8.62
C ILE A 246 7.04 -39.08 -8.59
N TYR A 247 7.24 -38.33 -7.50
CA TYR A 247 8.33 -37.33 -7.41
C TYR A 247 9.55 -37.85 -6.64
N ASN A 248 9.43 -38.91 -5.87
CA ASN A 248 10.49 -39.40 -4.99
C ASN A 248 11.79 -39.84 -5.73
N HIS A 249 11.71 -39.97 -7.06
CA HIS A 249 12.81 -40.41 -7.89
C HIS A 249 13.21 -39.37 -8.96
N LEU A 250 12.58 -38.19 -8.96
CA LEU A 250 12.86 -37.14 -9.95
C LEU A 250 13.85 -36.13 -9.39
N HIS A 251 15.14 -36.50 -9.46
CA HIS A 251 16.24 -35.61 -9.09
C HIS A 251 17.06 -35.25 -10.32
N ILE A 252 17.37 -33.96 -10.49
CA ILE A 252 18.29 -33.46 -11.50
C ILE A 252 19.62 -33.01 -10.92
N SER A 253 19.77 -33.12 -9.59
CA SER A 253 20.99 -32.89 -8.82
C SER A 253 21.65 -31.54 -9.10
N THR A 254 20.83 -30.49 -9.26
CA THR A 254 21.31 -29.13 -9.45
C THR A 254 21.70 -28.48 -8.13
N LEU A 255 22.44 -27.37 -8.19
CA LEU A 255 22.74 -26.57 -7.01
C LEU A 255 21.47 -26.01 -6.32
N TYR A 256 20.39 -25.88 -7.05
CA TYR A 256 19.11 -25.42 -6.53
C TYR A 256 18.45 -26.49 -5.64
N GLU A 257 18.43 -27.75 -6.10
CA GLU A 257 17.90 -28.88 -5.30
C GLU A 257 18.71 -29.06 -4.02
N ASN A 258 20.05 -29.00 -4.12
CA ASN A 258 20.94 -29.21 -2.98
C ASN A 258 20.87 -28.10 -1.91
N ARG A 259 20.27 -26.95 -2.22
CA ARG A 259 20.04 -25.86 -1.24
C ARG A 259 18.71 -25.96 -0.50
N GLN A 260 17.76 -26.77 -0.97
CA GLN A 260 16.47 -26.94 -0.32
C GLN A 260 16.50 -28.03 0.78
N ASP A 261 17.56 -28.83 0.81
CA ASP A 261 17.81 -29.87 1.82
C ASP A 261 18.63 -29.35 3.03
N LEU A 262 18.99 -28.05 3.06
CA LEU A 262 19.68 -27.36 4.15
C LEU A 262 18.74 -26.40 4.87
#